data_f302900196b5e0f6e89d90c4b1a4118a
#
_entry.id   f302900196b5e0f6e89d90c4b1a4118a
#
_cell.length_a   1.000
_cell.length_b   1.000
_cell.length_c   1.000
_cell.angle_alpha   90.00
_cell.angle_beta   90.00
_cell.angle_gamma   90.00
#
_symmetry.space_group_name_H-M   'P 1'
#
loop_
_entity.id
_entity.type
_entity.pdbx_description
1 polymer ?
#
loop_
_entity_poly.entity_id
_entity_poly.type
_entity_poly.pdbx_seq_one_letter_code
_entity_poly.pdbx_strand_id
1 'polypeptide(L)'
;MLTRIEIDGFKSFRDFTLDVPPFLVIIGRNAAGKSNLFDAIQFLSRLADDGLLEAAQQMRGEVPDLFHRHTDGSQMPVMTFAVEVLLGSSVTDAFGDTAEVNHSRLRYELAVELRLTSSSGTRRPYVVREAAYRIPKSDDAALRALIPRWKQVASYRGGGRELLETERDEQGRAIFSIRQQGNQGRKRKLPATAATATVLSSLTTATDFPLLYALKRELQSWRLLHLDPSALRTPDSYDDPDSLAPNGAHLANTLRYLAAATGTEDRPEGALNDLSADVSEVIPGVVGVRLAEDEARRQRQVEVVTRDEAPFSARVASDGTLRAIALLAALYDPRGAGLICFEEPENGIFPQRLAQFVRYLRALVERSLESRDEADGNRLTQLILSSHSPAILRALERGEDGGRLHAVYLDVVTRVRRGEPRSRITRSRLIGGDQLALDLEDPSGVVTKAEIAEFEVLETLDR
;
A
#
# COMPACT_ATOMS: atom_id res chain seq x y z
N MET A 1 8.51 -2.53 1.04
CA MET A 1 7.47 -2.85 2.05
C MET A 1 7.38 -1.71 3.05
N LEU A 2 6.18 -1.20 3.28
CA LEU A 2 5.86 -0.21 4.31
C LEU A 2 5.82 -0.88 5.69
N THR A 3 6.57 -0.39 6.68
CA THR A 3 6.58 -0.97 8.04
C THR A 3 5.98 -0.06 9.09
N ARG A 4 5.91 1.25 8.82
CA ARG A 4 5.27 2.25 9.69
C ARG A 4 4.82 3.44 8.87
N ILE A 5 3.66 3.99 9.20
CA ILE A 5 3.16 5.24 8.64
C ILE A 5 2.71 6.17 9.77
N GLU A 6 3.12 7.43 9.67
CA GLU A 6 2.73 8.52 10.56
C GLU A 6 2.11 9.62 9.70
N ILE A 7 0.95 10.14 10.11
CA ILE A 7 0.19 11.14 9.35
C ILE A 7 -0.33 12.21 10.30
N ASP A 8 -0.07 13.48 10.01
CA ASP A 8 -0.70 14.59 10.70
C ASP A 8 -1.20 15.64 9.71
N GLY A 9 -2.38 16.18 9.96
CA GLY A 9 -2.98 17.23 9.15
C GLY A 9 -3.52 16.81 7.78
N PHE A 10 -3.65 15.51 7.49
CA PHE A 10 -4.25 14.99 6.26
C PHE A 10 -5.64 14.43 6.53
N LYS A 11 -6.66 14.94 5.85
CA LYS A 11 -8.08 14.51 5.95
C LYS A 11 -8.50 14.33 7.42
N SER A 12 -8.81 13.12 7.85
CA SER A 12 -9.23 12.81 9.24
C SER A 12 -8.06 12.54 10.20
N PHE A 13 -6.81 12.57 9.73
CA PHE A 13 -5.66 12.19 10.54
C PHE A 13 -5.01 13.36 11.25
N ARG A 14 -4.82 13.21 12.58
CA ARG A 14 -4.07 14.08 13.49
C ARG A 14 -3.24 13.22 14.44
N ASP A 15 -1.92 13.39 14.40
CA ASP A 15 -0.95 12.59 15.17
C ASP A 15 -1.23 11.06 15.06
N PHE A 16 -1.56 10.62 13.86
CA PHE A 16 -1.86 9.22 13.59
C PHE A 16 -0.59 8.44 13.36
N THR A 17 -0.49 7.26 13.96
CA THR A 17 0.61 6.33 13.77
C THR A 17 0.07 4.92 13.62
N LEU A 18 0.65 4.17 12.68
CA LEU A 18 0.30 2.77 12.42
C LEU A 18 1.54 1.99 12.04
N ASP A 19 1.84 0.92 12.79
CA ASP A 19 2.81 -0.10 12.40
C ASP A 19 2.14 -1.08 11.43
N VAL A 20 2.79 -1.37 10.31
CA VAL A 20 2.22 -2.12 9.19
C VAL A 20 2.96 -3.43 8.98
N PRO A 21 2.40 -4.58 9.42
CA PRO A 21 2.95 -5.90 9.14
C PRO A 21 2.81 -6.26 7.65
N PRO A 22 3.47 -7.34 7.20
CA PRO A 22 3.34 -7.83 5.82
C PRO A 22 1.90 -8.10 5.37
N PHE A 23 1.07 -8.61 6.28
CA PHE A 23 -0.36 -8.77 6.09
C PHE A 23 -1.11 -8.02 7.19
N LEU A 24 -2.04 -7.13 6.81
CA LEU A 24 -2.81 -6.33 7.75
C LEU A 24 -4.28 -6.26 7.33
N VAL A 25 -5.17 -6.42 8.29
CA VAL A 25 -6.61 -6.14 8.11
C VAL A 25 -7.00 -4.92 8.91
N ILE A 26 -7.58 -3.94 8.24
CA ILE A 26 -8.09 -2.70 8.83
C ILE A 26 -9.61 -2.80 8.91
N ILE A 27 -10.14 -2.76 10.11
CA ILE A 27 -11.59 -2.83 10.37
C ILE A 27 -12.07 -1.53 10.96
N GLY A 28 -13.29 -1.18 10.71
CA GLY A 28 -13.93 0.00 11.29
C GLY A 28 -15.23 0.31 10.61
N ARG A 29 -16.08 1.07 11.31
CA ARG A 29 -17.36 1.56 10.78
C ARG A 29 -17.18 2.42 9.52
N ASN A 30 -18.25 2.63 8.79
CA ASN A 30 -18.25 3.58 7.68
C ASN A 30 -17.84 4.97 8.19
N ALA A 31 -17.09 5.69 7.38
CA ALA A 31 -16.48 6.98 7.73
C ALA A 31 -15.45 6.97 8.87
N ALA A 32 -14.93 5.79 9.29
CA ALA A 32 -13.88 5.68 10.30
C ALA A 32 -12.48 6.12 9.81
N GLY A 33 -12.31 6.41 8.52
CA GLY A 33 -11.04 6.85 7.95
C GLY A 33 -10.25 5.76 7.22
N LYS A 34 -10.82 4.55 7.04
CA LYS A 34 -10.15 3.44 6.30
C LYS A 34 -9.70 3.88 4.90
N SER A 35 -10.61 4.41 4.11
CA SER A 35 -10.29 4.91 2.77
C SER A 35 -9.39 6.16 2.79
N ASN A 36 -9.42 6.99 3.86
CA ASN A 36 -8.48 8.10 4.00
C ASN A 36 -7.03 7.62 4.20
N LEU A 37 -6.84 6.47 4.85
CA LEU A 37 -5.50 5.86 4.98
C LEU A 37 -4.99 5.37 3.62
N PHE A 38 -5.85 4.75 2.83
CA PHE A 38 -5.50 4.34 1.47
C PHE A 38 -5.23 5.53 0.56
N ASP A 39 -5.98 6.63 0.70
CA ASP A 39 -5.68 7.88 0.02
C ASP A 39 -4.31 8.45 0.40
N ALA A 40 -3.90 8.37 1.68
CA ALA A 40 -2.59 8.82 2.12
C ALA A 40 -1.46 7.97 1.49
N ILE A 41 -1.62 6.65 1.45
CA ILE A 41 -0.68 5.72 0.80
C ILE A 41 -0.61 6.00 -0.71
N GLN A 42 -1.75 6.18 -1.37
CA GLN A 42 -1.81 6.49 -2.80
C GLN A 42 -1.20 7.86 -3.11
N PHE A 43 -1.43 8.86 -2.27
CA PHE A 43 -0.84 10.18 -2.43
C PHE A 43 0.69 10.14 -2.38
N LEU A 44 1.27 9.41 -1.40
CA LEU A 44 2.70 9.21 -1.31
C LEU A 44 3.27 8.44 -2.52
N SER A 45 2.54 7.43 -3.00
CA SER A 45 2.92 6.69 -4.22
C SER A 45 3.00 7.59 -5.44
N ARG A 46 1.98 8.44 -5.66
CA ARG A 46 1.94 9.38 -6.79
C ARG A 46 3.02 10.45 -6.71
N LEU A 47 3.32 10.96 -5.51
CA LEU A 47 4.38 11.96 -5.31
C LEU A 47 5.78 11.45 -5.67
N ALA A 48 5.96 10.15 -5.84
CA ALA A 48 7.21 9.60 -6.34
C ALA A 48 7.42 9.83 -7.85
N ASP A 49 6.34 10.10 -8.60
CA ASP A 49 6.38 10.36 -10.06
C ASP A 49 5.87 11.74 -10.42
N ASP A 50 4.70 12.10 -9.88
CA ASP A 50 3.94 13.27 -10.29
C ASP A 50 4.42 14.54 -9.56
N GLY A 51 4.11 15.69 -10.16
CA GLY A 51 4.17 16.97 -9.45
C GLY A 51 3.13 17.02 -8.32
N LEU A 52 3.43 17.81 -7.28
CA LEU A 52 2.60 17.87 -6.07
C LEU A 52 1.13 18.26 -6.36
N LEU A 53 0.90 19.22 -7.26
CA LEU A 53 -0.45 19.63 -7.63
C LEU A 53 -1.19 18.53 -8.38
N GLU A 54 -0.53 17.87 -9.31
CA GLU A 54 -1.09 16.76 -10.09
C GLU A 54 -1.46 15.59 -9.21
N ALA A 55 -0.52 15.16 -8.35
CA ALA A 55 -0.79 14.11 -7.35
C ALA A 55 -1.99 14.46 -6.45
N ALA A 56 -2.10 15.74 -6.01
CA ALA A 56 -3.19 16.19 -5.18
C ALA A 56 -4.55 16.22 -5.90
N GLN A 57 -4.57 16.61 -7.19
CA GLN A 57 -5.79 16.66 -8.00
C GLN A 57 -6.35 15.28 -8.35
N GLN A 58 -5.51 14.25 -8.33
CA GLN A 58 -5.92 12.86 -8.55
C GLN A 58 -6.50 12.19 -7.30
N MET A 59 -6.46 12.86 -6.14
CA MET A 59 -7.10 12.38 -4.92
C MET A 59 -8.59 12.71 -4.89
N ARG A 60 -9.34 12.00 -4.04
CA ARG A 60 -10.76 12.29 -3.81
C ARG A 60 -10.94 13.65 -3.13
N GLY A 61 -11.77 14.50 -3.68
CA GLY A 61 -12.03 15.87 -3.22
C GLY A 61 -11.15 16.91 -3.94
N GLU A 62 -11.26 18.16 -3.51
CA GLU A 62 -10.41 19.24 -3.99
C GLU A 62 -9.09 19.31 -3.22
N VAL A 63 -8.07 19.97 -3.78
CA VAL A 63 -6.74 20.09 -3.12
C VAL A 63 -6.82 20.58 -1.67
N PRO A 64 -7.64 21.59 -1.31
CA PRO A 64 -7.81 21.98 0.08
C PRO A 64 -8.42 20.89 0.97
N ASP A 65 -9.27 19.98 0.43
CA ASP A 65 -9.92 18.92 1.21
C ASP A 65 -8.94 17.83 1.68
N LEU A 66 -7.73 17.81 1.14
CA LEU A 66 -6.67 16.94 1.63
C LEU A 66 -6.13 17.38 2.99
N PHE A 67 -6.27 18.68 3.32
CA PHE A 67 -5.81 19.21 4.59
C PHE A 67 -6.88 19.07 5.67
N HIS A 68 -6.47 18.65 6.87
CA HIS A 68 -7.40 18.43 7.97
C HIS A 68 -8.23 19.67 8.28
N ARG A 69 -9.55 19.47 8.41
CA ARG A 69 -10.52 20.52 8.77
C ARG A 69 -11.03 20.29 10.18
N HIS A 70 -10.95 21.31 11.00
CA HIS A 70 -11.51 21.34 12.35
C HIS A 70 -13.04 21.47 12.34
N THR A 71 -13.69 21.24 13.48
CA THR A 71 -15.17 21.31 13.59
C THR A 71 -15.73 22.72 13.43
N ASP A 72 -14.93 23.75 13.62
CA ASP A 72 -15.28 25.17 13.38
C ASP A 72 -15.10 25.61 11.93
N GLY A 73 -14.69 24.68 11.04
CA GLY A 73 -14.43 24.94 9.62
C GLY A 73 -13.04 25.46 9.31
N SER A 74 -12.23 25.80 10.31
CA SER A 74 -10.83 26.18 10.11
C SER A 74 -10.02 24.97 9.61
N GLN A 75 -8.94 25.24 8.88
CA GLN A 75 -8.16 24.20 8.19
C GLN A 75 -6.70 24.28 8.62
N MET A 76 -6.06 23.11 8.77
CA MET A 76 -4.63 23.07 9.00
C MET A 76 -3.88 23.56 7.76
N PRO A 77 -2.89 24.43 7.91
CA PRO A 77 -2.09 24.93 6.78
C PRO A 77 -1.07 23.92 6.27
N VAL A 78 -0.72 22.91 7.09
CA VAL A 78 0.34 21.94 6.80
C VAL A 78 -0.17 20.53 7.07
N MET A 79 0.17 19.61 6.16
CA MET A 79 0.06 18.17 6.37
C MET A 79 1.45 17.55 6.36
N THR A 80 1.66 16.54 7.21
CA THR A 80 2.94 15.84 7.33
C THR A 80 2.75 14.33 7.22
N PHE A 81 3.73 13.69 6.61
CA PHE A 81 3.82 12.24 6.48
C PHE A 81 5.20 11.79 6.90
N ALA A 82 5.28 10.65 7.58
CA ALA A 82 6.51 9.92 7.74
C ALA A 82 6.24 8.44 7.48
N VAL A 83 7.12 7.79 6.72
CA VAL A 83 7.02 6.36 6.45
C VAL A 83 8.35 5.69 6.72
N GLU A 84 8.29 4.49 7.30
CA GLU A 84 9.43 3.60 7.41
C GLU A 84 9.24 2.44 6.44
N VAL A 85 10.29 2.16 5.67
CA VAL A 85 10.22 1.13 4.63
C VAL A 85 11.34 0.13 4.77
N LEU A 86 11.07 -1.10 4.32
CA LEU A 86 12.05 -2.14 4.07
C LEU A 86 12.18 -2.30 2.56
N LEU A 87 13.36 -2.00 2.03
CA LEU A 87 13.70 -2.06 0.62
C LEU A 87 14.23 -3.44 0.22
N GLY A 88 14.16 -3.77 -1.07
CA GLY A 88 14.86 -4.90 -1.65
C GLY A 88 16.38 -4.75 -1.61
N SER A 89 17.12 -5.79 -1.99
CA SER A 89 18.59 -5.81 -1.97
C SER A 89 19.24 -5.08 -3.15
N SER A 90 18.49 -4.84 -4.22
CA SER A 90 18.94 -4.13 -5.42
C SER A 90 17.80 -3.31 -6.04
N VAL A 91 18.16 -2.37 -6.89
CA VAL A 91 17.21 -1.58 -7.68
C VAL A 91 17.74 -1.37 -9.08
N THR A 92 16.87 -1.54 -10.08
CA THR A 92 17.19 -1.30 -11.49
C THR A 92 16.45 -0.05 -11.97
N ASP A 93 17.14 0.84 -12.65
CA ASP A 93 16.55 2.06 -13.20
C ASP A 93 15.96 1.85 -14.60
N ALA A 94 15.38 2.93 -15.15
CA ALA A 94 14.73 2.88 -16.47
C ALA A 94 15.74 2.70 -17.64
N PHE A 95 17.03 2.85 -17.39
CA PHE A 95 18.09 2.67 -18.38
C PHE A 95 18.71 1.26 -18.31
N GLY A 96 18.28 0.44 -17.34
CA GLY A 96 18.76 -0.92 -17.13
C GLY A 96 19.96 -1.03 -16.18
N ASP A 97 20.42 0.09 -15.61
CA ASP A 97 21.48 0.08 -14.61
C ASP A 97 20.95 -0.44 -13.27
N THR A 98 21.67 -1.41 -12.69
CA THR A 98 21.33 -2.01 -11.41
C THR A 98 22.29 -1.57 -10.31
N ALA A 99 21.76 -1.08 -9.19
CA ALA A 99 22.53 -0.69 -8.03
C ALA A 99 22.19 -1.55 -6.80
N GLU A 100 23.21 -1.87 -5.99
CA GLU A 100 23.04 -2.57 -4.72
C GLU A 100 22.41 -1.65 -3.66
N VAL A 101 21.43 -2.17 -2.92
CA VAL A 101 20.83 -1.52 -1.74
C VAL A 101 21.50 -2.06 -0.49
N ASN A 102 22.59 -1.44 -0.09
CA ASN A 102 23.39 -1.88 1.04
C ASN A 102 22.77 -1.59 2.42
N HIS A 103 21.76 -0.73 2.49
CA HIS A 103 20.98 -0.41 3.68
C HIS A 103 19.51 -0.37 3.35
N SER A 104 18.76 -1.39 3.74
CA SER A 104 17.39 -1.58 3.31
C SER A 104 16.33 -0.90 4.20
N ARG A 105 16.73 -0.31 5.33
CA ARG A 105 15.80 0.32 6.27
C ARG A 105 15.88 1.83 6.21
N LEU A 106 14.85 2.45 5.65
CA LEU A 106 14.79 3.91 5.51
C LEU A 106 13.54 4.49 6.18
N ARG A 107 13.70 5.70 6.70
CA ARG A 107 12.60 6.60 7.08
C ARG A 107 12.57 7.78 6.13
N TYR A 108 11.40 8.07 5.58
CA TYR A 108 11.13 9.21 4.71
C TYR A 108 10.11 10.13 5.36
N GLU A 109 10.38 11.43 5.36
CA GLU A 109 9.53 12.47 5.95
C GLU A 109 9.21 13.53 4.92
N LEU A 110 7.94 13.93 4.87
CA LEU A 110 7.42 14.94 3.96
C LEU A 110 6.49 15.89 4.70
N ALA A 111 6.65 17.19 4.47
CA ALA A 111 5.67 18.19 4.88
C ALA A 111 5.23 19.04 3.69
N VAL A 112 3.93 19.22 3.55
CA VAL A 112 3.29 19.98 2.48
C VAL A 112 2.47 21.09 3.08
N GLU A 113 2.69 22.33 2.63
CA GLU A 113 1.98 23.52 3.07
C GLU A 113 1.05 24.05 1.98
N LEU A 114 -0.16 24.40 2.36
CA LEU A 114 -1.16 25.02 1.49
C LEU A 114 -1.03 26.56 1.57
N ARG A 115 -0.54 27.18 0.52
CA ARG A 115 -0.33 28.64 0.47
C ARG A 115 -1.32 29.32 -0.47
N LEU A 116 -1.75 30.51 -0.09
CA LEU A 116 -2.52 31.39 -0.97
C LEU A 116 -1.58 32.02 -1.99
N THR A 117 -1.88 31.85 -3.27
CA THR A 117 -1.11 32.48 -4.35
C THR A 117 -1.61 33.90 -4.58
N SER A 118 -0.77 34.89 -4.35
CA SER A 118 -1.10 36.32 -4.42
C SER A 118 -1.61 36.80 -5.78
N SER A 119 -1.25 36.09 -6.87
CA SER A 119 -1.65 36.45 -8.24
C SER A 119 -3.03 35.97 -8.66
N SER A 120 -3.54 34.89 -8.09
CA SER A 120 -4.79 34.24 -8.54
C SER A 120 -5.83 34.03 -7.43
N GLY A 121 -5.48 34.32 -6.16
CA GLY A 121 -6.35 34.03 -5.02
C GLY A 121 -6.60 32.52 -4.78
N THR A 122 -5.92 31.64 -5.54
CA THR A 122 -6.03 30.20 -5.41
C THR A 122 -5.05 29.66 -4.38
N ARG A 123 -5.44 28.59 -3.68
CA ARG A 123 -4.54 27.91 -2.76
C ARG A 123 -3.78 26.82 -3.51
N ARG A 124 -2.44 26.76 -3.33
CA ARG A 124 -1.58 25.75 -3.94
C ARG A 124 -0.71 25.06 -2.89
N PRO A 125 -0.48 23.75 -3.04
CA PRO A 125 0.39 23.00 -2.15
C PRO A 125 1.86 23.21 -2.54
N TYR A 126 2.75 23.27 -1.53
CA TYR A 126 4.21 23.36 -1.68
C TYR A 126 4.89 22.40 -0.72
N VAL A 127 5.97 21.75 -1.19
CA VAL A 127 6.82 20.94 -0.32
C VAL A 127 7.66 21.90 0.52
N VAL A 128 7.52 21.84 1.85
CA VAL A 128 8.25 22.71 2.79
C VAL A 128 9.30 21.94 3.58
N ARG A 129 9.18 20.64 3.65
CA ARG A 129 10.18 19.74 4.23
C ARG A 129 10.17 18.41 3.47
N GLU A 130 11.36 17.93 3.16
CA GLU A 130 11.60 16.58 2.65
C GLU A 130 12.89 16.06 3.26
N ALA A 131 12.84 14.84 3.80
CA ALA A 131 14.00 14.22 4.43
C ALA A 131 13.94 12.69 4.27
N ALA A 132 15.12 12.06 4.21
CA ALA A 132 15.27 10.61 4.18
C ALA A 132 16.48 10.18 5.00
N TYR A 133 16.27 9.19 5.88
CA TYR A 133 17.28 8.73 6.83
C TYR A 133 17.41 7.22 6.79
N ARG A 134 18.64 6.72 7.04
CA ARG A 134 18.86 5.32 7.41
C ARG A 134 18.38 5.09 8.83
N ILE A 135 17.62 4.02 9.04
CA ILE A 135 17.24 3.57 10.37
C ILE A 135 18.36 2.65 10.89
N PRO A 136 19.06 3.01 11.97
CA PRO A 136 20.10 2.16 12.56
C PRO A 136 19.50 0.86 13.10
N LYS A 137 20.27 -0.24 13.05
CA LYS A 137 19.84 -1.54 13.57
C LYS A 137 19.45 -1.49 15.05
N SER A 138 20.10 -0.65 15.86
CA SER A 138 19.78 -0.43 17.28
C SER A 138 18.36 0.12 17.48
N ASP A 139 17.93 1.00 16.59
CA ASP A 139 16.69 1.78 16.69
C ASP A 139 15.50 1.05 16.04
N ASP A 140 15.74 -0.06 15.36
CA ASP A 140 14.74 -0.78 14.54
C ASP A 140 14.01 -1.90 15.33
N ALA A 141 13.44 -1.54 16.48
CA ALA A 141 12.64 -2.47 17.28
C ALA A 141 11.33 -2.86 16.58
N ALA A 142 10.73 -1.94 15.82
CA ALA A 142 9.49 -2.16 15.11
C ALA A 142 9.62 -3.29 14.08
N LEU A 143 10.64 -3.28 13.22
CA LEU A 143 10.84 -4.35 12.25
C LEU A 143 10.98 -5.73 12.91
N ARG A 144 11.72 -5.79 14.03
CA ARG A 144 11.91 -7.05 14.78
C ARG A 144 10.59 -7.62 15.32
N ALA A 145 9.67 -6.73 15.68
CA ALA A 145 8.35 -7.12 16.17
C ALA A 145 7.40 -7.54 15.03
N LEU A 146 7.51 -6.89 13.86
CA LEU A 146 6.63 -7.12 12.71
C LEU A 146 7.03 -8.34 11.89
N ILE A 147 8.34 -8.59 11.73
CA ILE A 147 8.88 -9.63 10.86
C ILE A 147 9.81 -10.55 11.67
N PRO A 148 9.36 -11.73 12.09
CA PRO A 148 10.18 -12.66 12.91
C PRO A 148 11.53 -13.01 12.28
N ARG A 149 11.59 -13.12 10.95
CA ARG A 149 12.80 -13.43 10.18
C ARG A 149 13.56 -12.20 9.66
N TRP A 150 13.40 -11.04 10.29
CA TRP A 150 13.97 -9.76 9.87
C TRP A 150 15.47 -9.79 9.51
N LYS A 151 16.27 -10.66 10.18
CA LYS A 151 17.71 -10.81 9.89
C LYS A 151 18.01 -11.33 8.48
N GLN A 152 17.07 -12.01 7.87
CA GLN A 152 17.21 -12.54 6.51
C GLN A 152 16.83 -11.51 5.46
N VAL A 153 16.01 -10.53 5.81
CA VAL A 153 15.42 -9.56 4.87
C VAL A 153 16.01 -8.15 4.98
N ALA A 154 16.63 -7.79 6.12
CA ALA A 154 17.15 -6.45 6.33
C ALA A 154 18.69 -6.39 6.27
N SER A 155 19.21 -5.39 5.56
CA SER A 155 20.62 -5.03 5.52
C SER A 155 20.84 -3.67 6.17
N TYR A 156 21.93 -3.52 6.95
CA TYR A 156 22.29 -2.29 7.66
C TYR A 156 23.74 -1.88 7.39
N ARG A 157 24.20 -2.04 6.16
CA ARG A 157 25.55 -1.66 5.75
C ARG A 157 25.62 -0.19 5.35
N GLY A 158 26.80 0.40 5.46
CA GLY A 158 27.05 1.78 5.08
C GLY A 158 27.03 2.77 6.24
N GLY A 159 27.68 3.91 6.07
CA GLY A 159 27.84 4.97 7.07
C GLY A 159 26.98 6.22 6.77
N GLY A 160 26.82 7.05 7.81
CA GLY A 160 26.02 8.27 7.75
C GLY A 160 24.52 8.00 7.85
N ARG A 161 23.80 8.84 8.59
CA ARG A 161 22.36 8.68 8.81
C ARG A 161 21.55 9.33 7.72
N GLU A 162 21.88 10.56 7.37
CA GLU A 162 21.11 11.43 6.48
C GLU A 162 21.43 11.11 5.00
N LEU A 163 20.39 10.98 4.19
CA LEU A 163 20.44 10.84 2.74
C LEU A 163 19.91 12.10 2.04
N LEU A 164 18.86 12.68 2.60
CA LEU A 164 18.17 13.88 2.16
C LEU A 164 17.74 14.67 3.39
N GLU A 165 17.98 15.97 3.40
CA GLU A 165 17.56 16.88 4.48
C GLU A 165 17.08 18.20 3.90
N THR A 166 16.16 18.84 4.62
CA THR A 166 15.79 20.23 4.41
C THR A 166 16.59 21.10 5.37
N GLU A 167 17.53 21.87 4.83
CA GLU A 167 18.41 22.77 5.56
C GLU A 167 18.06 24.26 5.24
N ARG A 168 18.71 25.18 5.91
CA ARG A 168 18.71 26.62 5.56
C ARG A 168 20.06 27.01 5.00
N ASP A 169 20.05 27.80 3.91
CA ASP A 169 21.29 28.38 3.37
C ASP A 169 21.77 29.59 4.22
N GLU A 170 22.88 30.19 3.85
CA GLU A 170 23.47 31.34 4.54
C GLU A 170 22.56 32.60 4.56
N GLN A 171 21.59 32.66 3.63
CA GLN A 171 20.57 33.69 3.58
C GLN A 171 19.27 33.29 4.32
N GLY A 172 19.26 32.15 5.02
CA GLY A 172 18.09 31.63 5.75
C GLY A 172 17.02 31.00 4.88
N ARG A 173 17.23 30.81 3.58
CA ARG A 173 16.28 30.21 2.64
C ARG A 173 16.32 28.69 2.76
N ALA A 174 15.16 28.04 2.65
CA ALA A 174 15.06 26.60 2.66
C ALA A 174 15.71 25.98 1.39
N ILE A 175 16.52 24.94 1.60
CA ILE A 175 17.17 24.16 0.55
C ILE A 175 17.05 22.67 0.87
N PHE A 176 16.90 21.83 -0.16
CA PHE A 176 17.07 20.38 -0.05
C PHE A 176 18.54 20.03 -0.27
N SER A 177 19.13 19.33 0.68
CA SER A 177 20.51 18.86 0.67
C SER A 177 20.52 17.35 0.48
N ILE A 178 20.99 16.87 -0.67
CA ILE A 178 20.99 15.46 -1.06
C ILE A 178 22.41 14.94 -1.01
N ARG A 179 22.66 13.85 -0.28
CA ARG A 179 23.99 13.22 -0.19
C ARG A 179 24.15 12.19 -1.29
N GLN A 180 25.11 12.40 -2.17
CA GLN A 180 25.53 11.41 -3.15
C GLN A 180 26.17 10.21 -2.44
N GLN A 181 25.79 9.00 -2.83
CA GLN A 181 26.35 7.77 -2.28
C GLN A 181 27.53 7.34 -3.15
N GLY A 182 28.74 7.27 -2.56
CA GLY A 182 29.98 6.92 -3.26
C GLY A 182 31.19 7.66 -2.72
N ASN A 183 32.31 7.52 -3.37
CA ASN A 183 33.66 7.85 -2.88
C ASN A 183 33.93 9.31 -2.45
N GLN A 184 33.02 10.25 -2.52
CA GLN A 184 33.32 11.63 -2.11
C GLN A 184 32.19 12.40 -1.42
N GLY A 185 31.04 11.78 -1.11
CA GLY A 185 29.99 12.40 -0.29
C GLY A 185 29.53 13.81 -0.70
N ARG A 186 29.57 14.10 -2.00
CA ARG A 186 29.20 15.42 -2.54
C ARG A 186 27.74 15.70 -2.25
N LYS A 187 27.44 16.88 -1.67
CA LYS A 187 26.05 17.31 -1.45
C LYS A 187 25.55 18.04 -2.71
N ARG A 188 24.44 17.57 -3.26
CA ARG A 188 23.66 18.32 -4.25
C ARG A 188 22.63 19.16 -3.50
N LYS A 189 22.53 20.44 -3.81
CA LYS A 189 21.61 21.39 -3.17
C LYS A 189 20.56 21.86 -4.17
N LEU A 190 19.30 21.83 -3.79
CA LEU A 190 18.17 22.34 -4.56
C LEU A 190 17.39 23.37 -3.76
N PRO A 191 16.89 24.47 -4.37
CA PRO A 191 16.03 25.43 -3.69
C PRO A 191 14.72 24.75 -3.24
N ALA A 192 14.27 25.04 -1.99
CA ALA A 192 13.05 24.50 -1.40
C ALA A 192 11.98 25.57 -1.11
N THR A 193 12.22 26.84 -1.45
CA THR A 193 11.30 27.96 -1.08
C THR A 193 9.96 27.90 -1.79
N ALA A 194 9.89 27.33 -2.99
CA ALA A 194 8.68 27.19 -3.79
C ALA A 194 8.64 25.82 -4.52
N ALA A 195 8.98 24.76 -3.79
CA ALA A 195 9.06 23.43 -4.38
C ALA A 195 7.66 22.88 -4.66
N THR A 196 7.36 22.60 -5.93
CA THR A 196 6.10 22.02 -6.42
C THR A 196 6.22 20.54 -6.76
N ALA A 197 7.36 19.94 -6.44
CA ALA A 197 7.64 18.51 -6.61
C ALA A 197 8.59 18.06 -5.50
N THR A 198 8.61 16.76 -5.22
CA THR A 198 9.55 16.14 -4.28
C THR A 198 10.93 15.97 -4.92
N VAL A 199 11.96 15.85 -4.10
CA VAL A 199 13.29 15.45 -4.57
C VAL A 199 13.23 14.05 -5.17
N LEU A 200 12.48 13.13 -4.55
CA LEU A 200 12.34 11.75 -5.04
C LEU A 200 11.80 11.69 -6.46
N SER A 201 10.79 12.50 -6.81
CA SER A 201 10.23 12.51 -8.17
C SER A 201 11.26 12.92 -9.22
N SER A 202 12.22 13.76 -8.85
CA SER A 202 13.28 14.25 -9.74
C SER A 202 14.42 13.25 -10.00
N LEU A 203 14.48 12.13 -9.29
CA LEU A 203 15.52 11.12 -9.47
C LEU A 203 15.18 10.20 -10.64
N THR A 204 16.10 10.06 -11.58
CA THR A 204 15.93 9.27 -12.82
C THR A 204 16.85 8.06 -12.89
N THR A 205 17.98 8.08 -12.17
CA THR A 205 18.99 7.02 -12.19
C THR A 205 19.29 6.47 -10.80
N ALA A 206 19.65 5.19 -10.75
CA ALA A 206 20.04 4.50 -9.53
C ALA A 206 21.49 4.77 -9.11
N THR A 207 22.36 5.13 -10.08
CA THR A 207 23.82 5.17 -9.92
C THR A 207 24.28 6.19 -8.87
N ASP A 208 23.73 7.43 -8.91
CA ASP A 208 24.16 8.50 -8.00
C ASP A 208 23.52 8.42 -6.60
N PHE A 209 22.27 7.93 -6.53
CA PHE A 209 21.45 7.92 -5.31
C PHE A 209 20.72 6.59 -5.13
N PRO A 210 21.43 5.44 -5.04
CA PRO A 210 20.80 4.11 -5.05
C PRO A 210 19.73 3.94 -3.99
N LEU A 211 19.95 4.38 -2.75
CA LEU A 211 18.97 4.22 -1.68
C LEU A 211 17.74 5.13 -1.86
N LEU A 212 17.92 6.38 -2.31
CA LEU A 212 16.78 7.27 -2.59
C LEU A 212 16.01 6.81 -3.82
N TYR A 213 16.71 6.29 -4.83
CA TYR A 213 16.06 5.72 -6.01
C TYR A 213 15.29 4.44 -5.65
N ALA A 214 15.85 3.57 -4.81
CA ALA A 214 15.15 2.39 -4.29
C ALA A 214 13.91 2.79 -3.46
N LEU A 215 14.00 3.85 -2.64
CA LEU A 215 12.86 4.42 -1.93
C LEU A 215 11.79 4.93 -2.90
N LYS A 216 12.18 5.67 -3.95
CA LYS A 216 11.27 6.10 -5.01
C LYS A 216 10.54 4.91 -5.62
N ARG A 217 11.26 3.86 -6.02
CA ARG A 217 10.69 2.65 -6.62
C ARG A 217 9.77 1.88 -5.67
N GLU A 218 10.10 1.87 -4.37
CA GLU A 218 9.22 1.30 -3.35
C GLU A 218 7.88 2.05 -3.28
N LEU A 219 7.91 3.40 -3.19
CA LEU A 219 6.68 4.20 -3.17
C LEU A 219 5.86 4.03 -4.45
N GLN A 220 6.50 4.01 -5.63
CA GLN A 220 5.85 3.76 -6.92
C GLN A 220 5.16 2.40 -7.02
N SER A 221 5.65 1.40 -6.28
CA SER A 221 5.09 0.06 -6.28
C SER A 221 3.80 -0.08 -5.47
N TRP A 222 3.42 0.93 -4.70
CA TRP A 222 2.21 0.88 -3.86
C TRP A 222 0.97 1.04 -4.72
N ARG A 223 0.07 0.07 -4.63
CA ARG A 223 -1.14 0.00 -5.45
C ARG A 223 -2.39 0.00 -4.58
N LEU A 224 -3.35 0.83 -4.95
CA LEU A 224 -4.71 0.76 -4.42
C LEU A 224 -5.60 0.07 -5.44
N LEU A 225 -6.22 -1.04 -5.06
CA LEU A 225 -7.17 -1.78 -5.86
C LEU A 225 -8.60 -1.50 -5.36
N HIS A 226 -9.36 -0.83 -6.20
CA HIS A 226 -10.80 -0.63 -6.05
C HIS A 226 -11.50 -1.28 -7.25
N LEU A 227 -11.61 -2.63 -7.19
CA LEU A 227 -12.03 -3.44 -8.33
C LEU A 227 -13.50 -3.20 -8.69
N ASP A 228 -13.73 -2.76 -9.93
CA ASP A 228 -15.04 -2.56 -10.53
C ASP A 228 -15.40 -3.80 -11.38
N PRO A 229 -16.49 -4.52 -11.05
CA PRO A 229 -16.91 -5.66 -11.85
C PRO A 229 -17.14 -5.37 -13.33
N SER A 230 -17.54 -4.15 -13.68
CA SER A 230 -17.73 -3.77 -15.09
C SER A 230 -16.40 -3.68 -15.84
N ALA A 231 -15.37 -3.12 -15.21
CA ALA A 231 -14.03 -3.08 -15.78
C ALA A 231 -13.42 -4.49 -15.93
N LEU A 232 -13.60 -5.34 -14.91
CA LEU A 232 -13.12 -6.74 -14.93
C LEU A 232 -13.78 -7.60 -16.01
N ARG A 233 -14.99 -7.24 -16.47
CA ARG A 233 -15.71 -7.96 -17.54
C ARG A 233 -15.37 -7.51 -18.94
N THR A 234 -14.69 -6.38 -19.07
CA THR A 234 -14.36 -5.79 -20.37
C THR A 234 -13.19 -6.57 -20.99
N PRO A 235 -13.31 -7.03 -22.26
CA PRO A 235 -12.17 -7.58 -22.97
C PRO A 235 -11.10 -6.50 -23.19
N ASP A 236 -9.83 -6.90 -23.11
CA ASP A 236 -8.70 -6.02 -23.37
C ASP A 236 -8.31 -6.04 -24.84
N SER A 237 -7.96 -4.89 -25.41
CA SER A 237 -7.26 -4.85 -26.71
C SER A 237 -5.83 -5.40 -26.56
N TYR A 238 -5.27 -5.93 -27.63
CA TYR A 238 -3.87 -6.38 -27.64
C TYR A 238 -2.88 -5.24 -27.34
N ASP A 239 -3.27 -4.01 -27.65
CA ASP A 239 -2.47 -2.80 -27.49
C ASP A 239 -2.69 -2.10 -26.12
N ASP A 240 -3.64 -2.60 -25.30
CA ASP A 240 -3.85 -2.11 -23.94
C ASP A 240 -2.70 -2.51 -23.01
N PRO A 241 -2.49 -1.78 -21.90
CA PRO A 241 -1.48 -2.13 -20.91
C PRO A 241 -1.55 -3.58 -20.44
N ASP A 242 -0.41 -4.15 -20.10
CA ASP A 242 -0.26 -5.49 -19.57
C ASP A 242 -0.23 -5.55 -18.02
N SER A 243 -0.58 -4.43 -17.37
CA SER A 243 -0.65 -4.30 -15.92
C SER A 243 -2.06 -4.00 -15.46
N LEU A 244 -2.48 -4.67 -14.38
CA LEU A 244 -3.80 -4.47 -13.79
C LEU A 244 -3.98 -3.01 -13.34
N ALA A 245 -5.00 -2.35 -13.86
CA ALA A 245 -5.36 -1.00 -13.44
C ALA A 245 -6.03 -1.01 -12.04
N PRO A 246 -6.05 0.11 -11.31
CA PRO A 246 -6.67 0.20 -9.98
C PRO A 246 -8.14 -0.25 -9.93
N ASN A 247 -8.91 -0.05 -11.00
CA ASN A 247 -10.30 -0.49 -11.12
C ASN A 247 -10.46 -1.93 -11.64
N GLY A 248 -9.36 -2.63 -11.93
CA GLY A 248 -9.36 -3.99 -12.45
C GLY A 248 -9.37 -4.11 -13.98
N ALA A 249 -9.33 -3.00 -14.74
CA ALA A 249 -9.14 -3.06 -16.18
C ALA A 249 -7.79 -3.73 -16.55
N HIS A 250 -7.70 -4.25 -17.76
CA HIS A 250 -6.54 -4.94 -18.31
C HIS A 250 -6.21 -6.28 -17.62
N LEU A 251 -7.23 -6.95 -17.04
CA LEU A 251 -7.04 -8.24 -16.37
C LEU A 251 -6.54 -9.33 -17.34
N ALA A 252 -7.11 -9.42 -18.55
CA ALA A 252 -6.73 -10.42 -19.52
C ALA A 252 -5.27 -10.25 -20.00
N ASN A 253 -4.85 -9.00 -20.28
CA ASN A 253 -3.48 -8.70 -20.65
C ASN A 253 -2.50 -8.93 -19.49
N THR A 254 -2.92 -8.62 -18.25
CA THR A 254 -2.14 -8.93 -17.03
C THR A 254 -1.90 -10.42 -16.89
N LEU A 255 -2.92 -11.25 -17.04
CA LEU A 255 -2.78 -12.72 -16.98
C LEU A 255 -1.94 -13.26 -18.13
N ARG A 256 -2.04 -12.69 -19.33
CA ARG A 256 -1.17 -13.03 -20.47
C ARG A 256 0.29 -12.71 -20.20
N TYR A 257 0.54 -11.53 -19.62
CA TYR A 257 1.89 -11.14 -19.19
C TYR A 257 2.43 -12.11 -18.12
N LEU A 258 1.60 -12.40 -17.09
CA LEU A 258 1.96 -13.35 -16.04
C LEU A 258 2.40 -14.69 -16.61
N ALA A 259 1.61 -15.27 -17.52
CA ALA A 259 1.95 -16.52 -18.19
C ALA A 259 3.28 -16.43 -18.96
N ALA A 260 3.45 -15.37 -19.77
CA ALA A 260 4.63 -15.20 -20.60
C ALA A 260 5.91 -14.96 -19.81
N ALA A 261 5.82 -14.15 -18.72
CA ALA A 261 6.98 -13.77 -17.93
C ALA A 261 7.47 -14.87 -16.97
N THR A 262 6.59 -15.82 -16.61
CA THR A 262 6.90 -16.89 -15.66
C THR A 262 6.88 -18.29 -16.32
N GLY A 263 6.54 -18.37 -17.61
CA GLY A 263 6.47 -19.61 -18.36
C GLY A 263 7.86 -20.20 -18.61
N THR A 264 7.94 -21.54 -18.58
CA THR A 264 9.11 -22.34 -18.95
C THR A 264 8.72 -23.40 -19.99
N GLU A 265 9.69 -24.08 -20.57
CA GLU A 265 9.41 -25.19 -21.52
C GLU A 265 8.51 -26.26 -20.89
N ASP A 266 8.74 -26.62 -19.62
CA ASP A 266 7.96 -27.61 -18.88
C ASP A 266 6.61 -27.08 -18.35
N ARG A 267 6.49 -25.74 -18.17
CA ARG A 267 5.32 -25.06 -17.63
C ARG A 267 5.01 -23.80 -18.45
N PRO A 268 4.43 -23.94 -19.67
CA PRO A 268 4.25 -22.81 -20.60
C PRO A 268 3.41 -21.67 -20.02
N GLU A 269 2.45 -21.98 -19.14
CA GLU A 269 1.57 -21.00 -18.50
C GLU A 269 2.12 -20.44 -17.16
N GLY A 270 3.26 -20.96 -16.69
CA GLY A 270 3.94 -20.46 -15.50
C GLY A 270 3.02 -20.24 -14.30
N ALA A 271 3.08 -19.06 -13.72
CA ALA A 271 2.28 -18.68 -12.54
C ALA A 271 0.77 -18.57 -12.81
N LEU A 272 0.29 -18.55 -14.07
CA LEU A 272 -1.14 -18.63 -14.36
C LEU A 272 -1.73 -19.98 -13.94
N ASN A 273 -0.93 -21.07 -14.02
CA ASN A 273 -1.35 -22.38 -13.50
C ASN A 273 -1.48 -22.35 -11.97
N ASP A 274 -0.54 -21.69 -11.27
CA ASP A 274 -0.59 -21.58 -9.81
C ASP A 274 -1.80 -20.74 -9.41
N LEU A 275 -2.03 -19.60 -10.07
CA LEU A 275 -3.21 -18.77 -9.88
C LEU A 275 -4.51 -19.58 -10.11
N SER A 276 -4.56 -20.38 -11.16
CA SER A 276 -5.73 -21.23 -11.45
C SER A 276 -5.99 -22.26 -10.35
N ALA A 277 -4.94 -22.88 -9.82
CA ALA A 277 -5.05 -23.80 -8.68
C ALA A 277 -5.59 -23.07 -7.44
N ASP A 278 -5.07 -21.88 -7.17
CA ASP A 278 -5.47 -21.05 -6.04
C ASP A 278 -6.94 -20.58 -6.13
N VAL A 279 -7.37 -20.17 -7.33
CA VAL A 279 -8.78 -19.82 -7.58
C VAL A 279 -9.67 -21.03 -7.33
N SER A 280 -9.25 -22.24 -7.73
CA SER A 280 -10.02 -23.47 -7.54
C SER A 280 -10.19 -23.85 -6.06
N GLU A 281 -9.22 -23.50 -5.22
CA GLU A 281 -9.29 -23.71 -3.77
C GLU A 281 -10.27 -22.74 -3.09
N VAL A 282 -10.31 -21.50 -3.57
CA VAL A 282 -11.10 -20.42 -2.95
C VAL A 282 -12.53 -20.38 -3.48
N ILE A 283 -12.74 -20.59 -4.79
CA ILE A 283 -14.04 -20.44 -5.46
C ILE A 283 -14.63 -21.81 -5.79
N PRO A 284 -15.72 -22.23 -5.14
CA PRO A 284 -16.36 -23.53 -5.39
C PRO A 284 -16.77 -23.71 -6.86
N GLY A 285 -16.47 -24.86 -7.41
CA GLY A 285 -16.85 -25.23 -8.78
C GLY A 285 -15.94 -24.68 -9.88
N VAL A 286 -15.11 -23.69 -9.58
CA VAL A 286 -14.07 -23.22 -10.49
C VAL A 286 -12.88 -24.20 -10.42
N VAL A 287 -12.34 -24.58 -11.57
CA VAL A 287 -11.16 -25.46 -11.69
C VAL A 287 -9.98 -24.74 -12.34
N GLY A 288 -10.19 -23.53 -12.87
CA GLY A 288 -9.10 -22.74 -13.44
C GLY A 288 -9.58 -21.49 -14.16
N VAL A 289 -8.58 -20.77 -14.64
CA VAL A 289 -8.73 -19.54 -15.43
C VAL A 289 -7.94 -19.71 -16.71
N ARG A 290 -8.48 -19.30 -17.82
CA ARG A 290 -7.77 -19.28 -19.10
C ARG A 290 -8.05 -17.99 -19.87
N LEU A 291 -7.27 -17.76 -20.90
CA LEU A 291 -7.44 -16.64 -21.82
C LEU A 291 -8.06 -17.14 -23.13
N ALA A 292 -9.07 -16.41 -23.60
CA ALA A 292 -9.58 -16.56 -24.95
C ALA A 292 -9.13 -15.36 -25.79
N GLU A 293 -8.63 -15.64 -26.99
CA GLU A 293 -8.17 -14.63 -27.94
C GLU A 293 -9.13 -14.54 -29.14
N ASP A 294 -9.57 -13.32 -29.46
CA ASP A 294 -10.31 -13.01 -30.67
C ASP A 294 -9.37 -12.26 -31.63
N GLU A 295 -8.72 -13.01 -32.51
CA GLU A 295 -7.77 -12.46 -33.48
C GLU A 295 -8.43 -11.44 -34.43
N ALA A 296 -9.69 -11.67 -34.80
CA ALA A 296 -10.41 -10.79 -35.72
C ALA A 296 -10.66 -9.41 -35.11
N ARG A 297 -10.92 -9.35 -33.82
CA ARG A 297 -11.11 -8.11 -33.07
C ARG A 297 -9.86 -7.61 -32.38
N ARG A 298 -8.77 -8.39 -32.40
CA ARG A 298 -7.53 -8.12 -31.64
C ARG A 298 -7.80 -7.89 -30.15
N GLN A 299 -8.60 -8.78 -29.56
CA GLN A 299 -9.01 -8.69 -28.16
C GLN A 299 -8.72 -9.98 -27.39
N ARG A 300 -8.48 -9.84 -26.09
CA ARG A 300 -8.37 -10.94 -25.12
C ARG A 300 -9.45 -10.82 -24.08
N GLN A 301 -9.96 -11.95 -23.62
CA GLN A 301 -10.89 -12.00 -22.49
C GLN A 301 -10.54 -13.13 -21.54
N VAL A 302 -10.87 -12.93 -20.29
CA VAL A 302 -10.76 -13.97 -19.27
C VAL A 302 -11.92 -14.95 -19.40
N GLU A 303 -11.63 -16.25 -19.35
CA GLU A 303 -12.62 -17.31 -19.22
C GLU A 303 -12.39 -18.08 -17.91
N VAL A 304 -13.51 -18.39 -17.27
CA VAL A 304 -13.55 -19.22 -16.07
C VAL A 304 -13.87 -20.65 -16.47
N VAL A 305 -13.05 -21.58 -16.01
CA VAL A 305 -13.22 -23.02 -16.25
C VAL A 305 -13.87 -23.65 -15.04
N THR A 306 -14.98 -24.35 -15.23
CA THR A 306 -15.68 -25.11 -14.20
C THR A 306 -15.62 -26.61 -14.47
N ARG A 307 -15.92 -27.42 -13.45
CA ARG A 307 -15.76 -28.87 -13.54
C ARG A 307 -16.71 -29.54 -14.53
N ASP A 308 -17.97 -29.11 -14.55
CA ASP A 308 -19.07 -29.82 -15.20
C ASP A 308 -19.69 -29.03 -16.36
N GLU A 309 -19.14 -27.86 -16.70
CA GLU A 309 -19.67 -26.97 -17.75
C GLU A 309 -18.57 -26.53 -18.70
N ALA A 310 -18.96 -26.10 -19.90
CA ALA A 310 -18.03 -25.47 -20.82
C ALA A 310 -17.49 -24.16 -20.20
N PRO A 311 -16.23 -23.79 -20.47
CA PRO A 311 -15.67 -22.53 -20.03
C PRO A 311 -16.54 -21.36 -20.45
N PHE A 312 -16.70 -20.39 -19.57
CA PHE A 312 -17.53 -19.21 -19.84
C PHE A 312 -16.75 -17.92 -19.61
N SER A 313 -17.12 -16.90 -20.39
CA SER A 313 -16.49 -15.60 -20.36
C SER A 313 -16.68 -14.90 -19.02
N ALA A 314 -15.71 -14.06 -18.65
CA ALA A 314 -15.78 -13.12 -17.52
C ALA A 314 -17.08 -12.28 -17.50
N ARG A 315 -17.70 -12.05 -18.66
CA ARG A 315 -18.96 -11.30 -18.78
C ARG A 315 -20.12 -11.88 -17.96
N VAL A 316 -20.13 -13.19 -17.75
CA VAL A 316 -21.17 -13.90 -16.99
C VAL A 316 -20.68 -14.44 -15.65
N ALA A 317 -19.40 -14.28 -15.36
CA ALA A 317 -18.82 -14.67 -14.08
C ALA A 317 -19.34 -13.81 -12.92
N SER A 318 -19.35 -14.37 -11.70
CA SER A 318 -19.73 -13.64 -10.50
C SER A 318 -18.70 -12.54 -10.17
N ASP A 319 -19.16 -11.46 -9.54
CA ASP A 319 -18.27 -10.35 -9.12
C ASP A 319 -17.16 -10.84 -8.19
N GLY A 320 -17.51 -11.71 -7.24
CA GLY A 320 -16.54 -12.27 -6.30
C GLY A 320 -15.48 -13.14 -6.99
N THR A 321 -15.86 -13.92 -7.99
CA THR A 321 -14.91 -14.72 -8.79
C THR A 321 -13.92 -13.81 -9.50
N LEU A 322 -14.39 -12.77 -10.19
CA LEU A 322 -13.53 -11.85 -10.92
C LEU A 322 -12.61 -11.04 -10.00
N ARG A 323 -13.13 -10.58 -8.86
CA ARG A 323 -12.33 -9.87 -7.85
C ARG A 323 -11.23 -10.76 -7.25
N ALA A 324 -11.53 -12.03 -6.97
CA ALA A 324 -10.54 -12.98 -6.47
C ALA A 324 -9.44 -13.23 -7.52
N ILE A 325 -9.80 -13.46 -8.79
CA ILE A 325 -8.86 -13.62 -9.90
C ILE A 325 -7.97 -12.38 -10.03
N ALA A 326 -8.54 -11.18 -10.02
CA ALA A 326 -7.80 -9.93 -10.18
C ALA A 326 -6.83 -9.67 -9.02
N LEU A 327 -7.25 -9.94 -7.77
CA LEU A 327 -6.37 -9.79 -6.60
C LEU A 327 -5.22 -10.79 -6.65
N LEU A 328 -5.50 -12.05 -7.00
CA LEU A 328 -4.46 -13.06 -7.17
C LEU A 328 -3.52 -12.70 -8.32
N ALA A 329 -4.03 -12.21 -9.46
CA ALA A 329 -3.20 -11.72 -10.56
C ALA A 329 -2.26 -10.59 -10.12
N ALA A 330 -2.73 -9.67 -9.28
CA ALA A 330 -1.90 -8.61 -8.73
C ALA A 330 -0.81 -9.14 -7.77
N LEU A 331 -1.12 -10.18 -6.98
CA LEU A 331 -0.16 -10.81 -6.05
C LEU A 331 0.88 -11.66 -6.77
N TYR A 332 0.52 -12.28 -7.89
CA TYR A 332 1.41 -13.09 -8.71
C TYR A 332 2.22 -12.31 -9.76
N ASP A 333 1.99 -11.00 -9.90
CA ASP A 333 2.68 -10.16 -10.89
C ASP A 333 4.21 -10.19 -10.65
N PRO A 334 5.03 -10.76 -11.57
CA PRO A 334 6.46 -10.93 -11.39
C PRO A 334 7.21 -9.58 -11.35
N ARG A 335 6.59 -8.47 -11.80
CA ARG A 335 7.13 -7.13 -11.63
C ARG A 335 7.17 -6.71 -10.16
N GLY A 336 6.57 -7.52 -9.30
CA GLY A 336 6.48 -7.35 -7.86
C GLY A 336 5.36 -6.39 -7.46
N ALA A 337 4.52 -6.86 -6.56
CA ALA A 337 3.35 -6.11 -6.14
C ALA A 337 3.70 -4.95 -5.18
N GLY A 338 4.87 -5.02 -4.50
CA GLY A 338 5.10 -4.09 -3.39
C GLY A 338 3.96 -4.15 -2.38
N LEU A 339 3.40 -2.98 -2.05
CA LEU A 339 2.21 -2.88 -1.20
C LEU A 339 0.94 -2.85 -2.05
N ILE A 340 0.02 -3.78 -1.78
CA ILE A 340 -1.35 -3.78 -2.29
C ILE A 340 -2.30 -3.36 -1.16
N CYS A 341 -3.08 -2.32 -1.38
CA CYS A 341 -4.24 -1.96 -0.58
C CYS A 341 -5.50 -2.41 -1.31
N PHE A 342 -6.35 -3.21 -0.66
CA PHE A 342 -7.56 -3.75 -1.26
C PHE A 342 -8.78 -3.49 -0.37
N GLU A 343 -9.80 -2.82 -0.92
CA GLU A 343 -11.02 -2.47 -0.20
C GLU A 343 -12.08 -3.57 -0.34
N GLU A 344 -12.73 -3.87 0.77
CA GLU A 344 -13.93 -4.71 0.87
C GLU A 344 -13.78 -6.08 0.21
N PRO A 345 -12.82 -6.92 0.68
CA PRO A 345 -12.61 -8.26 0.13
C PRO A 345 -13.83 -9.17 0.26
N GLU A 346 -14.76 -8.85 1.18
CA GLU A 346 -16.01 -9.57 1.39
C GLU A 346 -17.04 -9.37 0.26
N ASN A 347 -16.93 -8.32 -0.53
CA ASN A 347 -17.90 -8.03 -1.58
C ASN A 347 -17.87 -9.08 -2.70
N GLY A 348 -18.99 -9.80 -2.83
CA GLY A 348 -19.16 -10.86 -3.82
C GLY A 348 -18.60 -12.23 -3.39
N ILE A 349 -18.02 -12.35 -2.19
CA ILE A 349 -17.58 -13.62 -1.61
C ILE A 349 -18.58 -14.08 -0.55
N PHE A 350 -19.00 -15.35 -0.63
CA PHE A 350 -19.87 -15.92 0.38
C PHE A 350 -19.24 -15.84 1.78
N PRO A 351 -19.97 -15.39 2.83
CA PRO A 351 -19.42 -15.21 4.17
C PRO A 351 -18.71 -16.45 4.74
N GLN A 352 -19.21 -17.65 4.39
CA GLN A 352 -18.61 -18.92 4.82
C GLN A 352 -17.22 -19.17 4.17
N ARG A 353 -16.93 -18.56 3.01
CA ARG A 353 -15.68 -18.68 2.27
C ARG A 353 -14.70 -17.54 2.55
N LEU A 354 -15.20 -16.42 3.04
CA LEU A 354 -14.36 -15.26 3.36
C LEU A 354 -13.20 -15.63 4.29
N ALA A 355 -13.47 -16.45 5.31
CA ALA A 355 -12.45 -16.91 6.25
C ALA A 355 -11.35 -17.74 5.56
N GLN A 356 -11.70 -18.60 4.61
CA GLN A 356 -10.76 -19.39 3.84
C GLN A 356 -9.94 -18.50 2.91
N PHE A 357 -10.59 -17.58 2.21
CA PHE A 357 -9.95 -16.63 1.31
C PHE A 357 -8.92 -15.75 2.03
N VAL A 358 -9.28 -15.17 3.17
CA VAL A 358 -8.39 -14.31 3.96
C VAL A 358 -7.18 -15.09 4.47
N ARG A 359 -7.38 -16.32 4.98
CA ARG A 359 -6.26 -17.18 5.40
C ARG A 359 -5.34 -17.54 4.23
N TYR A 360 -5.93 -17.78 3.08
CA TYR A 360 -5.18 -18.07 1.86
C TYR A 360 -4.31 -16.87 1.43
N LEU A 361 -4.89 -15.66 1.37
CA LEU A 361 -4.15 -14.43 1.05
C LEU A 361 -3.01 -14.17 2.05
N ARG A 362 -3.27 -14.41 3.35
CA ARG A 362 -2.23 -14.32 4.38
C ARG A 362 -1.09 -15.29 4.11
N ALA A 363 -1.40 -16.54 3.83
CA ALA A 363 -0.40 -17.58 3.53
C ALA A 363 0.43 -17.26 2.28
N LEU A 364 -0.17 -16.64 1.24
CA LEU A 364 0.55 -16.17 0.06
C LEU A 364 1.59 -15.10 0.42
N VAL A 365 1.19 -14.10 1.21
CA VAL A 365 2.11 -13.04 1.66
C VAL A 365 3.23 -13.61 2.53
N GLU A 366 2.93 -14.52 3.46
CA GLU A 366 3.92 -15.15 4.33
C GLU A 366 4.91 -16.00 3.53
N ARG A 367 4.45 -16.77 2.53
CA ARG A 367 5.31 -17.53 1.62
C ARG A 367 6.27 -16.63 0.82
N SER A 368 5.81 -15.47 0.36
CA SER A 368 6.66 -14.52 -0.36
C SER A 368 7.85 -13.99 0.48
N LEU A 369 7.73 -14.00 1.80
CA LEU A 369 8.80 -13.65 2.72
C LEU A 369 9.82 -14.79 2.95
N GLU A 370 9.41 -16.02 2.68
CA GLU A 370 10.22 -17.24 2.89
C GLU A 370 11.02 -17.65 1.65
N SER A 371 10.43 -17.49 0.46
CA SER A 371 11.06 -17.84 -0.81
C SER A 371 11.99 -16.74 -1.29
N ARG A 372 13.27 -16.89 -0.96
CA ARG A 372 14.35 -16.04 -1.46
C ARG A 372 15.14 -16.79 -2.54
N ASP A 373 14.55 -17.01 -3.67
CA ASP A 373 15.35 -17.31 -4.86
C ASP A 373 15.94 -16.00 -5.38
N GLU A 374 17.27 -15.93 -5.47
CA GLU A 374 18.02 -14.76 -5.98
C GLU A 374 17.61 -14.38 -7.41
N ALA A 375 16.96 -15.31 -8.12
CA ALA A 375 16.43 -15.13 -9.47
C ALA A 375 15.18 -14.22 -9.55
N ASP A 376 14.38 -14.12 -8.48
CA ASP A 376 13.07 -13.44 -8.49
C ASP A 376 13.12 -11.96 -8.07
N GLY A 377 14.30 -11.33 -8.09
CA GLY A 377 14.43 -9.88 -7.89
C GLY A 377 14.03 -9.36 -6.49
N ASN A 378 13.90 -10.24 -5.49
CA ASN A 378 13.78 -9.95 -4.05
C ASN A 378 12.71 -8.90 -3.67
N ARG A 379 11.54 -8.90 -4.33
CA ARG A 379 10.45 -7.98 -4.01
C ARG A 379 9.53 -8.59 -2.96
N LEU A 380 9.39 -7.85 -1.87
CA LEU A 380 8.55 -8.22 -0.73
C LEU A 380 7.10 -7.84 -1.04
N THR A 381 6.22 -8.83 -1.10
CA THR A 381 4.77 -8.59 -1.27
C THR A 381 4.15 -8.22 0.08
N GLN A 382 3.31 -7.20 0.08
CA GLN A 382 2.58 -6.74 1.27
C GLN A 382 1.12 -6.51 0.91
N LEU A 383 0.20 -6.92 1.79
CA LEU A 383 -1.23 -6.77 1.57
C LEU A 383 -1.92 -6.11 2.76
N ILE A 384 -2.62 -5.01 2.51
CA ILE A 384 -3.52 -4.38 3.46
C ILE A 384 -4.95 -4.53 2.94
N LEU A 385 -5.79 -5.18 3.73
CA LEU A 385 -7.23 -5.29 3.47
C LEU A 385 -7.98 -4.26 4.33
N SER A 386 -8.97 -3.58 3.79
CA SER A 386 -9.92 -2.82 4.59
C SER A 386 -11.31 -3.42 4.50
N SER A 387 -11.96 -3.57 5.64
CA SER A 387 -13.29 -4.17 5.73
C SER A 387 -14.19 -3.41 6.71
N HIS A 388 -15.47 -3.46 6.46
CA HIS A 388 -16.48 -3.05 7.42
C HIS A 388 -17.16 -4.27 8.08
N SER A 389 -16.84 -5.49 7.64
CA SER A 389 -17.46 -6.72 8.14
C SER A 389 -16.65 -7.37 9.27
N PRO A 390 -17.24 -7.58 10.44
CA PRO A 390 -16.60 -8.32 11.54
C PRO A 390 -16.37 -9.81 11.20
N ALA A 391 -17.02 -10.34 10.16
CA ALA A 391 -16.80 -11.72 9.72
C ALA A 391 -15.34 -11.99 9.33
N ILE A 392 -14.60 -10.96 8.88
CA ILE A 392 -13.18 -11.07 8.55
C ILE A 392 -12.32 -11.35 9.80
N LEU A 393 -12.71 -10.84 10.98
CA LEU A 393 -12.00 -11.11 12.24
C LEU A 393 -12.03 -12.59 12.62
N ARG A 394 -13.18 -13.25 12.43
CA ARG A 394 -13.32 -14.68 12.68
C ARG A 394 -12.39 -15.53 11.80
N ALA A 395 -12.01 -14.99 10.63
CA ALA A 395 -11.04 -15.62 9.76
C ALA A 395 -9.61 -15.57 10.33
N LEU A 396 -9.30 -14.52 11.09
CA LEU A 396 -7.98 -14.29 11.68
C LEU A 396 -7.81 -15.02 13.02
N GLU A 397 -8.89 -15.20 13.81
CA GLU A 397 -8.86 -15.81 15.15
C GLU A 397 -8.48 -17.30 15.16
N ARG A 398 -8.57 -17.99 14.03
CA ARG A 398 -8.36 -19.45 13.91
C ARG A 398 -6.97 -19.85 13.40
N GLY A 399 -5.99 -18.96 13.42
CA GLY A 399 -4.61 -19.30 13.08
C GLY A 399 -3.98 -20.19 14.16
N GLU A 400 -3.30 -21.26 13.77
CA GLU A 400 -2.62 -22.22 14.67
C GLU A 400 -1.51 -21.59 15.51
N ASP A 401 -1.07 -20.37 15.18
CA ASP A 401 0.13 -19.75 15.76
C ASP A 401 -0.10 -19.04 17.09
N GLY A 402 -1.29 -19.06 17.72
CA GLY A 402 -1.56 -18.30 18.95
C GLY A 402 -1.14 -16.82 18.83
N GLY A 403 -0.89 -16.40 17.59
CA GLY A 403 -0.16 -15.22 17.23
C GLY A 403 -1.05 -14.00 17.15
N ARG A 404 -0.38 -12.89 17.22
CA ARG A 404 -0.91 -11.54 17.12
C ARG A 404 -1.88 -11.44 15.94
N LEU A 405 -3.10 -11.04 16.23
CA LEU A 405 -4.06 -10.65 15.21
C LEU A 405 -3.43 -9.53 14.37
N HIS A 406 -3.17 -9.79 13.10
CA HIS A 406 -2.73 -8.78 12.15
C HIS A 406 -3.92 -7.91 11.74
N ALA A 407 -4.59 -7.33 12.73
CA ALA A 407 -5.79 -6.53 12.57
C ALA A 407 -5.77 -5.28 13.44
N VAL A 408 -6.25 -4.18 12.87
CA VAL A 408 -6.37 -2.88 13.53
C VAL A 408 -7.79 -2.35 13.34
N TYR A 409 -8.36 -1.83 14.40
CA TYR A 409 -9.64 -1.14 14.36
C TYR A 409 -9.42 0.37 14.23
N LEU A 410 -10.07 0.97 13.24
CA LEU A 410 -10.14 2.43 13.11
C LEU A 410 -11.46 2.93 13.66
N ASP A 411 -11.40 3.90 14.55
CA ASP A 411 -12.54 4.64 15.06
C ASP A 411 -12.35 6.16 14.92
N VAL A 412 -13.46 6.90 15.09
CA VAL A 412 -13.44 8.36 15.05
C VAL A 412 -13.70 8.89 16.43
N VAL A 413 -12.79 9.71 16.92
CA VAL A 413 -12.92 10.38 18.21
C VAL A 413 -12.93 11.89 18.06
N THR A 414 -13.58 12.58 18.98
CA THR A 414 -13.50 14.04 19.06
C THR A 414 -12.36 14.42 20.00
N ARG A 415 -11.37 15.12 19.47
CA ARG A 415 -10.21 15.57 20.21
C ARG A 415 -10.33 17.06 20.54
N VAL A 416 -10.02 17.38 21.79
CA VAL A 416 -9.95 18.76 22.29
C VAL A 416 -8.57 18.98 22.88
N ARG A 417 -7.77 19.86 22.25
CA ARG A 417 -6.51 20.33 22.81
C ARG A 417 -6.65 21.78 23.26
N ARG A 418 -5.96 22.12 24.34
CA ARG A 418 -5.95 23.51 24.85
C ARG A 418 -5.34 24.45 23.80
N GLY A 419 -6.12 25.47 23.38
CA GLY A 419 -5.68 26.43 22.36
C GLY A 419 -5.85 25.99 20.90
N GLU A 420 -6.39 24.79 20.64
CA GLU A 420 -6.74 24.33 19.30
C GLU A 420 -8.26 24.17 19.15
N PRO A 421 -8.81 24.35 17.93
CA PRO A 421 -10.20 24.00 17.65
C PRO A 421 -10.45 22.50 17.85
N ARG A 422 -11.70 22.15 18.12
CA ARG A 422 -12.11 20.74 18.18
C ARG A 422 -11.87 20.06 16.84
N SER A 423 -11.46 18.80 16.88
CA SER A 423 -11.22 17.98 15.69
C SER A 423 -11.91 16.61 15.82
N ARG A 424 -12.51 16.17 14.73
CA ARG A 424 -12.88 14.75 14.58
C ARG A 424 -11.72 14.05 13.90
N ILE A 425 -11.11 13.09 14.58
CA ILE A 425 -9.89 12.44 14.12
C ILE A 425 -10.06 10.92 14.07
N THR A 426 -9.39 10.29 13.13
CA THR A 426 -9.23 8.85 13.07
C THR A 426 -8.16 8.40 14.05
N ARG A 427 -8.45 7.38 14.84
CA ARG A 427 -7.53 6.72 15.76
C ARG A 427 -7.42 5.24 15.38
N SER A 428 -6.20 4.69 15.49
CA SER A 428 -5.96 3.25 15.38
C SER A 428 -5.98 2.60 16.76
N ARG A 429 -6.61 1.42 16.85
CA ARG A 429 -6.66 0.60 18.06
C ARG A 429 -6.30 -0.83 17.69
N LEU A 430 -5.43 -1.45 18.47
CA LEU A 430 -5.08 -2.85 18.26
C LEU A 430 -6.26 -3.75 18.61
N ILE A 431 -6.48 -4.77 17.79
CA ILE A 431 -7.42 -5.83 18.13
C ILE A 431 -6.63 -6.92 18.85
N GLY A 432 -6.87 -7.07 20.14
CA GLY A 432 -6.15 -8.03 20.99
C GLY A 432 -7.12 -8.76 21.93
N GLY A 433 -6.71 -9.94 22.39
CA GLY A 433 -7.40 -10.60 23.52
C GLY A 433 -7.21 -9.82 24.81
N ASP A 434 -8.03 -10.10 25.82
CA ASP A 434 -8.08 -9.43 27.14
C ASP A 434 -6.71 -9.32 27.84
N GLN A 435 -5.74 -10.18 27.48
CA GLN A 435 -4.38 -10.18 28.03
C GLN A 435 -3.51 -9.06 27.52
N LEU A 436 -3.68 -8.63 26.25
CA LEU A 436 -2.95 -7.49 25.67
C LEU A 436 -3.40 -6.14 26.24
N ALA A 437 -4.66 -6.04 26.65
CA ALA A 437 -5.21 -4.83 27.27
C ALA A 437 -4.63 -4.56 28.67
N LEU A 438 -4.20 -5.61 29.38
CA LEU A 438 -3.61 -5.51 30.72
C LEU A 438 -2.13 -5.11 30.70
N ASP A 439 -1.45 -5.34 29.57
CA ASP A 439 0.01 -5.09 29.43
C ASP A 439 0.32 -3.72 28.79
N LEU A 440 -0.70 -2.93 28.39
CA LEU A 440 -0.51 -1.63 27.79
C LEU A 440 -0.65 -0.49 28.81
N GLU A 441 0.24 0.51 28.72
CA GLU A 441 0.16 1.73 29.53
C GLU A 441 -1.15 2.52 29.28
N ASP A 442 -1.77 2.38 28.09
CA ASP A 442 -3.06 2.96 27.73
C ASP A 442 -4.06 1.88 27.24
N PRO A 443 -4.98 1.40 28.09
CA PRO A 443 -6.00 0.43 27.70
C PRO A 443 -6.94 0.93 26.59
N SER A 444 -7.07 2.24 26.37
CA SER A 444 -7.92 2.80 25.31
C SER A 444 -7.39 2.51 23.91
N GLY A 445 -6.12 2.12 23.79
CA GLY A 445 -5.46 1.71 22.55
C GLY A 445 -5.82 0.30 22.07
N VAL A 446 -6.63 -0.47 22.83
CA VAL A 446 -7.04 -1.85 22.47
C VAL A 446 -8.56 -1.94 22.39
N VAL A 447 -9.05 -2.72 21.42
CA VAL A 447 -10.47 -3.06 21.28
C VAL A 447 -10.74 -4.34 22.04
N THR A 448 -11.71 -4.30 22.93
CA THR A 448 -12.14 -5.47 23.73
C THR A 448 -13.04 -6.41 22.92
N LYS A 449 -13.14 -7.66 23.36
CA LYS A 449 -14.08 -8.64 22.77
C LYS A 449 -15.53 -8.17 22.84
N ALA A 450 -15.90 -7.44 23.91
CA ALA A 450 -17.24 -6.89 24.07
C ALA A 450 -17.55 -5.83 23.01
N GLU A 451 -16.60 -4.92 22.71
CA GLU A 451 -16.75 -3.91 21.65
C GLU A 451 -16.83 -4.55 20.26
N ILE A 452 -16.09 -5.65 20.02
CA ILE A 452 -16.19 -6.42 18.77
C ILE A 452 -17.58 -7.05 18.63
N ALA A 453 -18.09 -7.66 19.71
CA ALA A 453 -19.43 -8.25 19.73
C ALA A 453 -20.53 -7.21 19.52
N GLU A 454 -20.40 -6.02 20.12
CA GLU A 454 -21.30 -4.89 19.88
C GLU A 454 -21.27 -4.43 18.43
N PHE A 455 -20.09 -4.35 17.83
CA PHE A 455 -19.92 -4.03 16.41
C PHE A 455 -20.60 -5.07 15.51
N GLU A 456 -20.50 -6.36 15.83
CA GLU A 456 -21.19 -7.45 15.11
C GLU A 456 -22.71 -7.31 15.15
N VAL A 457 -23.27 -6.92 16.33
CA VAL A 457 -24.71 -6.74 16.50
C VAL A 457 -25.21 -5.52 15.70
N LEU A 458 -24.50 -4.41 15.76
CA LEU A 458 -24.89 -3.17 15.06
C LEU A 458 -24.89 -3.35 13.54
N GLU A 459 -23.93 -4.07 12.96
CA GLU A 459 -23.94 -4.35 11.52
C GLU A 459 -25.06 -5.28 11.06
N THR A 460 -25.54 -6.17 11.93
CA THR A 460 -26.72 -7.01 11.61
C THR A 460 -28.03 -6.24 11.63
N LEU A 461 -28.08 -5.09 12.30
CA LEU A 461 -29.26 -4.22 12.35
C LEU A 461 -29.30 -3.18 11.21
N ASP A 462 -28.16 -2.85 10.62
CA ASP A 462 -28.05 -1.89 9.50
C ASP A 462 -28.20 -2.57 8.11
N ARG A 463 -28.44 -3.89 8.08
CA ARG A 463 -28.76 -4.69 6.89
C ARG A 463 -30.24 -5.04 6.84
#